data_9fc9dbbe88b3e6cba34bdad02184352a
#
_entry.id   9fc9dbbe88b3e6cba34bdad02184352a
#
_cell.length_a   1.000
_cell.length_b   1.000
_cell.length_c   1.000
_cell.angle_alpha   90.00
_cell.angle_beta   90.00
_cell.angle_gamma   90.00
#
_symmetry.space_group_name_H-M   'P 1'
#
loop_
_entity.id
_entity.type
_entity.pdbx_description
1 polymer ?
#
loop_
_entity_poly.entity_id
_entity_poly.type
_entity_poly.pdbx_seq_one_letter_code
_entity_poly.pdbx_strand_id
1 'polypeptide(L)'
;MPVPSPRIVKETKRPIEEREPPERKRLRPHDWLSEETRAAFDAALESGDVLRLYMSEKAEEKIRLQAVKEAPRRLEVMGFLLGEVSSWHGVTYATVRDVGTTSLRSSSSKVRFDPEAFPKLFLDLDDSGFDYILVGWYHSHPGHTCFLSKTDLETQRTMFDQPYHTALVIDPLNHDIRAFRLAGDGYEEIPFALFGPEAPDGRKKGRKRRLKVTPVASK
;
A
#
# COMPACT_ATOMS: atom_id res chain seq x y z
N MET A 1 30.11 4.73 -11.46
CA MET A 1 29.50 3.44 -11.14
C MET A 1 28.04 3.70 -10.82
N PRO A 2 27.07 2.97 -11.39
CA PRO A 2 25.68 3.14 -11.01
C PRO A 2 25.51 2.77 -9.54
N VAL A 3 24.87 3.63 -8.77
CA VAL A 3 24.50 3.38 -7.39
C VAL A 3 23.49 2.22 -7.42
N PRO A 4 23.73 1.10 -6.70
CA PRO A 4 22.78 0.00 -6.68
C PRO A 4 21.44 0.50 -6.10
N SER A 5 20.37 0.23 -6.82
CA SER A 5 19.01 0.49 -6.32
C SER A 5 18.81 -0.20 -4.98
N PRO A 6 18.26 0.47 -3.95
CA PRO A 6 18.02 -0.17 -2.67
C PRO A 6 17.00 -1.31 -2.87
N ARG A 7 17.45 -2.54 -2.70
CA ARG A 7 16.54 -3.68 -2.57
C ARG A 7 15.91 -3.60 -1.18
N ILE A 8 14.59 -3.66 -1.13
CA ILE A 8 13.84 -3.82 0.12
C ILE A 8 14.20 -5.18 0.69
N VAL A 9 15.10 -5.21 1.68
CA VAL A 9 15.74 -6.45 2.18
C VAL A 9 14.88 -7.17 3.24
N LYS A 10 13.71 -6.64 3.61
CA LYS A 10 12.79 -7.33 4.53
C LYS A 10 11.54 -7.87 3.86
N GLU A 11 11.71 -8.61 2.79
CA GLU A 11 10.74 -9.65 2.48
C GLU A 11 10.86 -10.71 3.57
N THR A 12 9.92 -10.70 4.49
CA THR A 12 9.82 -11.83 5.41
C THR A 12 9.51 -13.04 4.55
N LYS A 13 10.42 -14.02 4.52
CA LYS A 13 10.19 -15.37 3.99
C LYS A 13 9.15 -16.13 4.85
N ARG A 14 8.16 -15.40 5.41
CA ARG A 14 7.05 -16.00 6.10
C ARG A 14 6.12 -16.60 5.05
N PRO A 15 5.68 -17.83 5.22
CA PRO A 15 4.66 -18.37 4.33
C PRO A 15 3.42 -17.48 4.38
N ILE A 16 2.82 -17.22 3.23
CA ILE A 16 1.55 -16.50 3.15
C ILE A 16 0.50 -17.37 3.86
N GLU A 17 -0.04 -16.85 4.96
CA GLU A 17 -1.03 -17.55 5.75
C GLU A 17 -2.39 -17.57 5.04
N GLU A 18 -3.09 -18.70 5.13
CA GLU A 18 -4.49 -18.77 4.72
C GLU A 18 -5.35 -18.06 5.76
N ARG A 19 -6.05 -17.02 5.31
CA ARG A 19 -6.91 -16.20 6.16
C ARG A 19 -8.10 -15.72 5.34
N GLU A 20 -9.28 -15.76 5.94
CA GLU A 20 -10.48 -15.19 5.36
C GLU A 20 -10.36 -13.67 5.21
N PRO A 21 -10.78 -13.09 4.06
CA PRO A 21 -10.85 -11.63 3.88
C PRO A 21 -11.77 -10.96 4.91
N PRO A 22 -11.70 -9.63 5.04
CA PRO A 22 -12.65 -8.88 5.88
C PRO A 22 -14.09 -9.20 5.51
N GLU A 23 -14.97 -9.34 6.52
CA GLU A 23 -16.38 -9.70 6.35
C GLU A 23 -17.08 -8.82 5.30
N ARG A 24 -17.79 -9.42 4.37
CA ARG A 24 -18.49 -8.72 3.28
C ARG A 24 -19.37 -7.55 3.72
N LYS A 25 -20.09 -7.72 4.85
CA LYS A 25 -20.97 -6.65 5.39
C LYS A 25 -20.22 -5.39 5.80
N ARG A 26 -18.88 -5.46 5.89
CA ARG A 26 -17.98 -4.35 6.25
C ARG A 26 -17.31 -3.73 5.03
N LEU A 27 -17.46 -4.36 3.87
CA LEU A 27 -16.84 -3.90 2.63
C LEU A 27 -17.72 -2.87 1.94
N ARG A 28 -17.09 -1.82 1.46
CA ARG A 28 -17.71 -0.84 0.59
C ARG A 28 -16.76 -0.42 -0.53
N PRO A 29 -17.27 0.00 -1.70
CA PRO A 29 -16.44 0.61 -2.72
C PRO A 29 -15.99 1.98 -2.26
N HIS A 30 -14.88 2.48 -2.79
CA HIS A 30 -14.50 3.87 -2.62
C HIS A 30 -15.40 4.78 -3.48
N ASP A 31 -15.77 5.97 -2.96
CA ASP A 31 -16.71 6.87 -3.63
C ASP A 31 -16.18 7.43 -4.96
N TRP A 32 -14.85 7.47 -5.13
CA TRP A 32 -14.16 7.98 -6.31
C TRP A 32 -13.77 6.90 -7.33
N LEU A 33 -14.22 5.66 -7.18
CA LEU A 33 -14.04 4.64 -8.21
C LEU A 33 -14.79 5.01 -9.48
N SER A 34 -14.18 4.70 -10.63
CA SER A 34 -14.87 4.76 -11.91
C SER A 34 -16.10 3.83 -11.92
N GLU A 35 -17.07 4.11 -12.78
CA GLU A 35 -18.26 3.23 -12.94
C GLU A 35 -17.85 1.79 -13.29
N GLU A 36 -16.84 1.62 -14.14
CA GLU A 36 -16.33 0.31 -14.56
C GLU A 36 -15.72 -0.46 -13.38
N THR A 37 -14.86 0.20 -12.59
CA THR A 37 -14.21 -0.46 -11.44
C THR A 37 -15.22 -0.73 -10.31
N ARG A 38 -16.23 0.15 -10.16
CA ARG A 38 -17.34 -0.08 -9.22
C ARG A 38 -18.16 -1.29 -9.65
N ALA A 39 -18.50 -1.42 -10.93
CA ALA A 39 -19.21 -2.59 -11.44
C ALA A 39 -18.41 -3.88 -11.24
N ALA A 40 -17.09 -3.84 -11.45
CA ALA A 40 -16.21 -4.98 -11.17
C ALA A 40 -16.16 -5.33 -9.67
N PHE A 41 -16.17 -4.34 -8.79
CA PHE A 41 -16.28 -4.54 -7.34
C PHE A 41 -17.61 -5.23 -6.97
N ASP A 42 -18.74 -4.71 -7.49
CA ASP A 42 -20.06 -5.25 -7.20
C ASP A 42 -20.19 -6.70 -7.69
N ALA A 43 -19.72 -6.98 -8.92
CA ALA A 43 -19.70 -8.33 -9.48
C ALA A 43 -18.87 -9.30 -8.63
N ALA A 44 -17.69 -8.88 -8.13
CA ALA A 44 -16.86 -9.70 -7.27
C ALA A 44 -17.54 -10.00 -5.92
N LEU A 45 -18.27 -9.02 -5.35
CA LEU A 45 -19.05 -9.26 -4.14
C LEU A 45 -20.23 -10.20 -4.38
N GLU A 46 -20.93 -10.09 -5.50
CA GLU A 46 -22.06 -10.95 -5.83
C GLU A 46 -21.62 -12.41 -6.05
N SER A 47 -20.53 -12.62 -6.81
CA SER A 47 -20.00 -13.96 -7.11
C SER A 47 -19.33 -14.62 -5.89
N GLY A 48 -18.91 -13.82 -4.92
CA GLY A 48 -18.16 -14.32 -3.78
C GLY A 48 -16.66 -14.39 -4.00
N ASP A 49 -16.19 -13.71 -5.02
CA ASP A 49 -14.78 -13.68 -5.34
C ASP A 49 -13.97 -12.91 -4.30
N VAL A 50 -12.73 -13.33 -4.14
CA VAL A 50 -11.77 -12.64 -3.26
C VAL A 50 -11.17 -11.48 -4.05
N LEU A 51 -11.35 -10.26 -3.55
CA LEU A 51 -10.64 -9.11 -4.09
C LEU A 51 -9.15 -9.21 -3.78
N ARG A 52 -8.32 -8.67 -4.66
CA ARG A 52 -6.87 -8.70 -4.49
C ARG A 52 -6.35 -7.62 -3.53
N LEU A 53 -7.18 -6.61 -3.21
CA LEU A 53 -6.82 -5.51 -2.32
C LEU A 53 -7.98 -5.13 -1.41
N TYR A 54 -7.69 -5.04 -0.12
CA TYR A 54 -8.56 -4.48 0.92
C TYR A 54 -7.81 -3.35 1.61
N MET A 55 -8.46 -2.22 1.86
CA MET A 55 -7.85 -1.06 2.49
C MET A 55 -8.68 -0.59 3.68
N SER A 56 -8.04 -0.34 4.82
CA SER A 56 -8.73 0.26 5.95
C SER A 56 -9.13 1.70 5.64
N GLU A 57 -10.33 2.12 6.10
CA GLU A 57 -10.79 3.50 5.96
C GLU A 57 -9.80 4.50 6.55
N LYS A 58 -9.12 4.13 7.63
CA LYS A 58 -8.08 4.95 8.25
C LYS A 58 -6.87 5.18 7.33
N ALA A 59 -6.44 4.15 6.60
CA ALA A 59 -5.33 4.27 5.65
C ALA A 59 -5.74 5.14 4.45
N GLU A 60 -6.94 4.91 3.91
CA GLU A 60 -7.51 5.73 2.83
C GLU A 60 -7.60 7.20 3.24
N GLU A 61 -8.18 7.50 4.41
CA GLU A 61 -8.32 8.86 4.92
C GLU A 61 -6.98 9.59 4.98
N LYS A 62 -5.92 8.93 5.46
CA LYS A 62 -4.57 9.52 5.50
C LYS A 62 -4.05 9.86 4.10
N ILE A 63 -4.22 8.95 3.13
CA ILE A 63 -3.83 9.17 1.73
C ILE A 63 -4.60 10.36 1.16
N ARG A 64 -5.91 10.33 1.27
CA ARG A 64 -6.82 11.34 0.72
C ARG A 64 -6.55 12.71 1.33
N LEU A 65 -6.40 12.82 2.65
CA LEU A 65 -6.10 14.08 3.32
C LEU A 65 -4.75 14.66 2.86
N GLN A 66 -3.73 13.83 2.69
CA GLN A 66 -2.44 14.28 2.19
C GLN A 66 -2.56 14.77 0.74
N ALA A 67 -3.21 14.01 -0.14
CA ALA A 67 -3.40 14.38 -1.53
C ALA A 67 -4.21 15.68 -1.68
N VAL A 68 -5.33 15.81 -0.98
CA VAL A 68 -6.18 17.00 -0.99
C VAL A 68 -5.44 18.24 -0.48
N LYS A 69 -4.62 18.10 0.56
CA LYS A 69 -3.83 19.21 1.13
C LYS A 69 -2.88 19.83 0.11
N GLU A 70 -2.21 19.02 -0.70
CA GLU A 70 -1.19 19.47 -1.65
C GLU A 70 -1.76 19.76 -3.06
N ALA A 71 -3.00 19.32 -3.34
CA ALA A 71 -3.68 19.50 -4.62
C ALA A 71 -3.78 20.96 -5.12
N PRO A 72 -4.08 21.98 -4.28
CA PRO A 72 -4.12 23.37 -4.72
C PRO A 72 -2.77 23.88 -5.27
N ARG A 73 -1.69 23.29 -4.82
CA ARG A 73 -0.31 23.61 -5.27
C ARG A 73 0.11 22.74 -6.47
N ARG A 74 -0.74 21.83 -6.92
CA ARG A 74 -0.46 20.81 -7.94
C ARG A 74 0.79 20.00 -7.62
N LEU A 75 1.06 19.76 -6.34
CA LEU A 75 2.17 18.93 -5.90
C LEU A 75 1.68 17.49 -5.73
N GLU A 76 2.43 16.59 -6.33
CA GLU A 76 2.22 15.16 -6.12
C GLU A 76 2.68 14.76 -4.72
N VAL A 77 1.95 13.88 -4.10
CA VAL A 77 2.33 13.20 -2.87
C VAL A 77 2.56 11.73 -3.14
N MET A 78 3.39 11.08 -2.34
CA MET A 78 3.55 9.63 -2.41
C MET A 78 3.89 9.07 -1.04
N GLY A 79 3.76 7.76 -0.90
CA GLY A 79 4.11 7.02 0.31
C GLY A 79 3.93 5.52 0.11
N PHE A 80 4.03 4.80 1.21
CA PHE A 80 3.99 3.35 1.22
C PHE A 80 2.69 2.82 1.79
N LEU A 81 2.20 1.73 1.21
CA LEU A 81 1.08 0.97 1.74
C LEU A 81 1.64 -0.12 2.67
N LEU A 82 1.16 -0.12 3.91
CA LEU A 82 1.64 -0.99 4.98
C LEU A 82 0.52 -1.91 5.43
N GLY A 83 0.82 -3.20 5.59
CA GLY A 83 -0.20 -4.13 5.99
C GLY A 83 0.23 -5.58 5.98
N GLU A 84 -0.67 -6.44 5.56
CA GLU A 84 -0.53 -7.88 5.60
C GLU A 84 -0.82 -8.49 4.22
N VAL A 85 -0.23 -9.65 3.94
CA VAL A 85 -0.54 -10.49 2.77
C VAL A 85 -1.09 -11.81 3.26
N SER A 86 -2.20 -12.23 2.69
CA SER A 86 -2.84 -13.50 2.99
C SER A 86 -3.32 -14.18 1.70
N SER A 87 -3.70 -15.44 1.81
CA SER A 87 -4.37 -16.16 0.73
C SER A 87 -5.73 -16.67 1.21
N TRP A 88 -6.67 -16.79 0.30
CA TRP A 88 -7.96 -17.41 0.55
C TRP A 88 -8.47 -18.07 -0.73
N HIS A 89 -8.84 -19.33 -0.66
CA HIS A 89 -9.27 -20.13 -1.83
C HIS A 89 -8.29 -20.04 -3.02
N GLY A 90 -6.97 -20.00 -2.75
CA GLY A 90 -5.93 -19.92 -3.77
C GLY A 90 -5.69 -18.51 -4.33
N VAL A 91 -6.42 -17.50 -3.88
CA VAL A 91 -6.22 -16.10 -4.28
C VAL A 91 -5.37 -15.38 -3.24
N THR A 92 -4.22 -14.85 -3.66
CA THR A 92 -3.38 -13.98 -2.81
C THR A 92 -3.90 -12.55 -2.84
N TYR A 93 -4.08 -11.97 -1.66
CA TYR A 93 -4.56 -10.60 -1.50
C TYR A 93 -3.74 -9.82 -0.46
N ALA A 94 -3.74 -8.51 -0.61
CA ALA A 94 -3.14 -7.58 0.34
C ALA A 94 -4.22 -6.87 1.18
N THR A 95 -3.93 -6.65 2.46
CA THR A 95 -4.76 -5.84 3.36
C THR A 95 -3.95 -4.65 3.84
N VAL A 96 -4.26 -3.45 3.35
CA VAL A 96 -3.62 -2.20 3.79
C VAL A 96 -4.22 -1.76 5.12
N ARG A 97 -3.40 -1.71 6.16
CA ARG A 97 -3.78 -1.31 7.52
C ARG A 97 -3.42 0.11 7.85
N ASP A 98 -2.28 0.57 7.33
CA ASP A 98 -1.77 1.91 7.56
C ASP A 98 -0.91 2.36 6.36
N VAL A 99 -0.41 3.59 6.41
CA VAL A 99 0.47 4.17 5.40
C VAL A 99 1.69 4.79 6.05
N GLY A 100 2.83 4.66 5.37
CA GLY A 100 4.06 5.37 5.70
C GLY A 100 4.20 6.56 4.74
N THR A 101 4.28 7.77 5.29
CA THR A 101 4.58 8.95 4.49
C THR A 101 6.08 9.22 4.54
N THR A 102 6.69 9.45 3.39
CA THR A 102 8.09 9.89 3.34
C THR A 102 8.14 11.40 3.12
N SER A 103 9.15 12.06 3.68
CA SER A 103 9.47 13.43 3.28
C SER A 103 10.02 13.41 1.87
N LEU A 104 9.22 13.88 0.93
CA LEU A 104 9.55 13.88 -0.49
C LEU A 104 10.22 15.18 -0.90
N ARG A 105 11.22 15.07 -1.77
CA ARG A 105 11.58 16.18 -2.64
C ARG A 105 10.63 16.14 -3.84
N SER A 106 9.48 16.78 -3.74
CA SER A 106 8.58 16.95 -4.86
C SER A 106 9.03 18.15 -5.70
N SER A 107 9.27 17.90 -6.97
CA SER A 107 9.19 18.95 -8.00
C SER A 107 7.90 18.72 -8.78
N SER A 108 7.33 19.76 -9.35
CA SER A 108 6.02 19.77 -10.04
C SER A 108 5.87 18.81 -11.23
N SER A 109 6.83 17.93 -11.48
CA SER A 109 6.81 16.99 -12.60
C SER A 109 7.46 15.63 -12.36
N LYS A 110 8.07 15.37 -11.20
CA LYS A 110 8.68 14.06 -10.88
C LYS A 110 8.79 13.87 -9.38
N VAL A 111 8.01 12.96 -8.86
CA VAL A 111 8.19 12.45 -7.50
C VAL A 111 9.08 11.20 -7.58
N ARG A 112 10.12 11.15 -6.77
CA ARG A 112 10.97 9.97 -6.61
C ARG A 112 11.09 9.64 -5.13
N PHE A 113 11.09 8.35 -4.82
CA PHE A 113 11.46 7.90 -3.48
C PHE A 113 12.90 8.34 -3.17
N ASP A 114 13.08 8.98 -2.01
CA ASP A 114 14.40 9.23 -1.47
C ASP A 114 14.91 7.92 -0.84
N PRO A 115 15.98 7.30 -1.37
CA PRO A 115 16.54 6.08 -0.81
C PRO A 115 16.93 6.22 0.67
N GLU A 116 17.25 7.43 1.13
CA GLU A 116 17.60 7.70 2.52
C GLU A 116 16.38 7.71 3.46
N ALA A 117 15.16 7.83 2.92
CA ALA A 117 13.92 7.78 3.70
C ALA A 117 13.51 6.34 4.10
N PHE A 118 13.98 5.32 3.39
CA PHE A 118 13.65 3.92 3.67
C PHE A 118 14.12 3.43 5.04
N PRO A 119 15.38 3.68 5.48
CA PRO A 119 15.83 3.23 6.81
C PRO A 119 14.97 3.79 7.93
N LYS A 120 14.56 5.05 7.84
CA LYS A 120 13.70 5.69 8.84
C LYS A 120 12.30 5.05 8.85
N LEU A 121 11.71 4.81 7.68
CA LEU A 121 10.41 4.14 7.58
C LEU A 121 10.45 2.76 8.25
N PHE A 122 11.51 1.97 8.02
CA PHE A 122 11.65 0.64 8.62
C PHE A 122 11.86 0.71 10.14
N LEU A 123 12.57 1.72 10.65
CA LEU A 123 12.69 1.96 12.08
C LEU A 123 11.34 2.31 12.70
N ASP A 124 10.58 3.20 12.07
CA ASP A 124 9.25 3.61 12.53
C ASP A 124 8.26 2.42 12.50
N LEU A 125 8.40 1.49 11.55
CA LEU A 125 7.63 0.25 11.50
C LEU A 125 8.02 -0.72 12.62
N ASP A 126 9.31 -0.92 12.87
CA ASP A 126 9.79 -1.77 13.95
C ASP A 126 9.36 -1.24 15.33
N ASP A 127 9.32 0.08 15.51
CA ASP A 127 8.87 0.75 16.73
C ASP A 127 7.35 0.75 16.91
N SER A 128 6.56 0.65 15.83
CA SER A 128 5.10 0.65 15.88
C SER A 128 4.51 -0.55 16.64
N GLY A 129 5.29 -1.64 16.76
CA GLY A 129 4.87 -2.87 17.42
C GLY A 129 3.85 -3.69 16.59
N PHE A 130 3.64 -3.34 15.32
CA PHE A 130 2.86 -4.10 14.36
C PHE A 130 3.79 -4.85 13.41
N ASP A 131 3.45 -6.10 13.10
CA ASP A 131 4.16 -6.95 12.13
C ASP A 131 3.73 -6.63 10.67
N TYR A 132 3.56 -5.35 10.33
CA TYR A 132 3.20 -4.95 8.98
C TYR A 132 4.38 -5.06 8.03
N ILE A 133 4.07 -5.46 6.80
CA ILE A 133 5.01 -5.46 5.68
C ILE A 133 4.62 -4.40 4.65
N LEU A 134 5.53 -4.12 3.74
CA LEU A 134 5.27 -3.29 2.59
C LEU A 134 4.41 -4.07 1.59
N VAL A 135 3.20 -3.58 1.30
CA VAL A 135 2.26 -4.22 0.36
C VAL A 135 2.03 -3.40 -0.90
N GLY A 136 2.71 -2.27 -1.03
CA GLY A 136 2.66 -1.40 -2.20
C GLY A 136 3.01 0.05 -1.88
N TRP A 137 2.61 0.93 -2.74
CA TRP A 137 2.84 2.37 -2.63
C TRP A 137 1.66 3.16 -3.19
N TYR A 138 1.60 4.44 -2.88
CA TYR A 138 0.62 5.35 -3.43
C TYR A 138 1.27 6.65 -3.89
N HIS A 139 0.64 7.33 -4.85
CA HIS A 139 0.97 8.69 -5.24
C HIS A 139 -0.26 9.41 -5.77
N SER A 140 -0.16 10.72 -5.91
CA SER A 140 -1.26 11.52 -6.43
C SER A 140 -0.92 12.17 -7.78
N HIS A 141 -1.94 12.33 -8.62
CA HIS A 141 -1.91 13.00 -9.91
C HIS A 141 -2.88 14.20 -9.95
N PRO A 142 -2.60 15.34 -9.27
CA PRO A 142 -3.57 16.42 -9.13
C PRO A 142 -4.02 17.01 -10.48
N GLY A 143 -5.19 16.60 -10.99
CA GLY A 143 -5.81 17.06 -12.24
C GLY A 143 -5.33 16.33 -13.51
N HIS A 144 -4.72 15.12 -13.37
CA HIS A 144 -4.19 14.37 -14.51
C HIS A 144 -4.81 12.97 -14.69
N THR A 145 -5.87 12.64 -13.93
CA THR A 145 -6.47 11.30 -13.85
C THR A 145 -5.52 10.24 -13.28
N CYS A 146 -6.02 9.02 -13.09
CA CYS A 146 -5.27 7.93 -12.48
C CYS A 146 -4.77 6.94 -13.54
N PHE A 147 -3.45 6.80 -13.65
CA PHE A 147 -2.74 5.85 -14.51
C PHE A 147 -1.32 5.64 -13.97
N LEU A 148 -0.57 4.69 -14.48
CA LEU A 148 0.88 4.60 -14.23
C LEU A 148 1.64 5.19 -15.40
N SER A 149 2.38 6.27 -15.16
CA SER A 149 3.32 6.82 -16.13
C SER A 149 4.47 5.82 -16.39
N LYS A 150 5.29 6.08 -17.40
CA LYS A 150 6.47 5.24 -17.65
C LYS A 150 7.39 5.15 -16.42
N THR A 151 7.55 6.25 -15.70
CA THR A 151 8.36 6.31 -14.47
C THR A 151 7.71 5.49 -13.34
N ASP A 152 6.39 5.57 -13.20
CA ASP A 152 5.65 4.82 -12.18
C ASP A 152 5.72 3.32 -12.45
N LEU A 153 5.58 2.92 -13.71
CA LEU A 153 5.71 1.53 -14.12
C LEU A 153 7.13 1.00 -13.88
N GLU A 154 8.16 1.81 -14.13
CA GLU A 154 9.55 1.45 -13.82
C GLU A 154 9.74 1.32 -12.29
N THR A 155 9.19 2.21 -11.49
CA THR A 155 9.19 2.15 -10.03
C THR A 155 8.50 0.88 -9.54
N GLN A 156 7.30 0.58 -10.09
CA GLN A 156 6.56 -0.63 -9.75
C GLN A 156 7.38 -1.90 -10.05
N ARG A 157 8.03 -1.96 -11.22
CA ARG A 157 8.83 -3.12 -11.63
C ARG A 157 10.11 -3.31 -10.84
N THR A 158 10.73 -2.23 -10.40
CA THR A 158 12.06 -2.27 -9.75
C THR A 158 11.98 -2.35 -8.23
N MET A 159 10.93 -1.82 -7.63
CA MET A 159 10.80 -1.70 -6.18
C MET A 159 9.61 -2.48 -5.61
N PHE A 160 8.59 -2.74 -6.43
CA PHE A 160 7.32 -3.35 -6.00
C PHE A 160 6.93 -4.49 -6.94
N ASP A 161 7.84 -5.44 -7.14
CA ASP A 161 7.75 -6.53 -8.12
C ASP A 161 6.99 -7.77 -7.65
N GLN A 162 6.59 -7.79 -6.35
CA GLN A 162 5.83 -8.93 -5.84
C GLN A 162 4.40 -8.96 -6.39
N PRO A 163 3.82 -10.15 -6.66
CA PRO A 163 2.47 -10.27 -7.22
C PRO A 163 1.37 -9.59 -6.39
N TYR A 164 1.62 -9.37 -5.11
CA TYR A 164 0.68 -8.69 -4.20
C TYR A 164 0.92 -7.19 -4.08
N HIS A 165 2.03 -6.66 -4.62
CA HIS A 165 2.30 -5.23 -4.56
C HIS A 165 1.32 -4.45 -5.44
N THR A 166 0.78 -3.39 -4.87
CA THR A 166 -0.20 -2.53 -5.53
C THR A 166 0.32 -1.09 -5.60
N ALA A 167 0.18 -0.45 -6.75
CA ALA A 167 0.28 1.00 -6.89
C ALA A 167 -1.13 1.60 -6.78
N LEU A 168 -1.33 2.49 -5.82
CA LEU A 168 -2.57 3.26 -5.69
C LEU A 168 -2.33 4.67 -6.20
N VAL A 169 -3.12 5.12 -7.17
CA VAL A 169 -3.06 6.47 -7.71
C VAL A 169 -4.34 7.20 -7.35
N ILE A 170 -4.19 8.44 -6.86
CA ILE A 170 -5.33 9.28 -6.48
C ILE A 170 -5.24 10.64 -7.18
N ASP A 171 -6.33 11.06 -7.82
CA ASP A 171 -6.51 12.42 -8.33
C ASP A 171 -7.56 13.16 -7.49
N PRO A 172 -7.14 14.00 -6.55
CA PRO A 172 -8.07 14.68 -5.65
C PRO A 172 -8.85 15.82 -6.32
N LEU A 173 -8.43 16.28 -7.51
CA LEU A 173 -9.13 17.34 -8.24
C LEU A 173 -10.26 16.79 -9.13
N ASN A 174 -10.06 15.59 -9.67
CA ASN A 174 -11.07 14.92 -10.50
C ASN A 174 -11.90 13.90 -9.72
N HIS A 175 -11.62 13.71 -8.42
CA HIS A 175 -12.24 12.68 -7.59
C HIS A 175 -12.13 11.29 -8.22
N ASP A 176 -10.89 10.90 -8.62
CA ASP A 176 -10.58 9.61 -9.20
C ASP A 176 -9.55 8.87 -8.30
N ILE A 177 -9.73 7.58 -8.15
CA ILE A 177 -8.79 6.72 -7.42
C ILE A 177 -8.77 5.33 -8.06
N ARG A 178 -7.56 4.83 -8.33
CA ARG A 178 -7.39 3.53 -8.99
C ARG A 178 -6.24 2.75 -8.35
N ALA A 179 -6.40 1.44 -8.33
CA ALA A 179 -5.38 0.51 -7.86
C ALA A 179 -4.86 -0.31 -9.04
N PHE A 180 -3.54 -0.44 -9.14
CA PHE A 180 -2.88 -1.12 -10.26
C PHE A 180 -1.92 -2.20 -9.77
N ARG A 181 -1.80 -3.28 -10.54
CA ARG A 181 -0.79 -4.32 -10.39
C ARG A 181 -0.08 -4.59 -11.70
N LEU A 182 1.11 -5.18 -11.61
CA LEU A 182 1.80 -5.64 -12.81
C LEU A 182 1.02 -6.78 -13.47
N ALA A 183 0.92 -6.72 -14.80
CA ALA A 183 0.32 -7.74 -15.65
C ALA A 183 1.12 -7.85 -16.93
N GLY A 184 1.83 -8.97 -17.11
CA GLY A 184 2.75 -9.16 -18.24
C GLY A 184 3.77 -8.02 -18.33
N ASP A 185 3.87 -7.43 -19.54
CA ASP A 185 4.74 -6.27 -19.79
C ASP A 185 4.07 -4.92 -19.47
N GLY A 186 2.95 -4.91 -18.77
CA GLY A 186 2.20 -3.70 -18.44
C GLY A 186 1.68 -3.73 -17.01
N TYR A 187 0.50 -3.18 -16.86
CA TYR A 187 -0.24 -3.19 -15.61
C TYR A 187 -1.74 -3.33 -15.88
N GLU A 188 -2.46 -3.80 -14.90
CA GLU A 188 -3.92 -3.89 -14.90
C GLU A 188 -4.50 -3.08 -13.75
N GLU A 189 -5.66 -2.47 -13.95
CA GLU A 189 -6.47 -1.91 -12.88
C GLU A 189 -7.19 -3.05 -12.17
N ILE A 190 -7.22 -2.98 -10.82
CA ILE A 190 -7.91 -3.95 -9.99
C ILE A 190 -8.95 -3.26 -9.11
N PRO A 191 -10.14 -3.86 -8.91
CA PRO A 191 -11.08 -3.38 -7.91
C PRO A 191 -10.53 -3.59 -6.51
N PHE A 192 -10.87 -2.70 -5.58
CA PHE A 192 -10.53 -2.81 -4.18
C PHE A 192 -11.69 -2.43 -3.27
N ALA A 193 -11.68 -2.94 -2.05
CA ALA A 193 -12.67 -2.63 -1.04
C ALA A 193 -12.09 -1.78 0.07
N LEU A 194 -12.87 -0.82 0.56
CA LEU A 194 -12.66 -0.21 1.86
C LEU A 194 -13.36 -1.05 2.94
N PHE A 195 -12.73 -1.14 4.11
CA PHE A 195 -13.36 -1.73 5.29
C PHE A 195 -13.22 -0.81 6.50
N GLY A 196 -14.31 -0.70 7.26
CA GLY A 196 -14.38 0.10 8.47
C GLY A 196 -13.56 -0.48 9.63
N PRO A 197 -13.48 0.23 10.77
CA PRO A 197 -12.71 -0.18 11.93
C PRO A 197 -13.09 -1.60 12.36
N GLU A 198 -12.06 -2.43 12.60
CA GLU A 198 -12.26 -3.71 13.26
C GLU A 198 -12.85 -3.46 14.65
N ALA A 199 -13.80 -4.30 15.06
CA ALA A 199 -14.04 -4.48 16.48
C ALA A 199 -12.69 -4.77 17.13
N PRO A 200 -12.36 -4.19 18.31
CA PRO A 200 -11.05 -4.33 18.91
C PRO A 200 -10.67 -5.81 18.94
N ASP A 201 -9.69 -6.16 18.10
CA ASP A 201 -9.19 -7.52 18.00
C ASP A 201 -8.61 -7.89 19.36
N GLY A 202 -9.16 -8.92 19.97
CA GLY A 202 -8.71 -9.43 21.27
C GLY A 202 -7.28 -10.00 21.28
N ARG A 203 -6.49 -9.73 20.25
CA ARG A 203 -5.09 -10.13 20.19
C ARG A 203 -4.30 -9.38 21.24
N LYS A 204 -3.92 -10.08 22.29
CA LYS A 204 -2.96 -9.64 23.29
C LYS A 204 -1.72 -9.10 22.57
N LYS A 205 -1.39 -7.81 22.82
CA LYS A 205 -0.12 -7.17 22.41
C LYS A 205 1.01 -8.14 22.59
N GLY A 206 1.67 -8.53 21.50
CA GLY A 206 2.75 -9.48 21.51
C GLY A 206 3.80 -9.07 22.56
N ARG A 207 4.13 -10.02 23.45
CA ARG A 207 5.06 -9.84 24.54
C ARG A 207 6.39 -9.40 23.97
N LYS A 208 6.82 -8.16 24.24
CA LYS A 208 8.12 -7.60 23.83
C LYS A 208 9.22 -8.61 24.18
N ARG A 209 9.79 -9.26 23.18
CA ARG A 209 11.02 -10.00 23.35
C ARG A 209 12.15 -8.97 23.47
N ARG A 210 12.52 -8.64 24.70
CA ARG A 210 13.72 -7.86 25.01
C ARG A 210 14.91 -8.66 24.46
N LEU A 211 15.51 -8.19 23.37
CA LEU A 211 16.83 -8.65 22.94
C LEU A 211 17.82 -8.28 24.05
N LYS A 212 18.34 -9.30 24.76
CA LYS A 212 19.48 -9.14 25.65
C LYS A 212 20.70 -8.86 24.78
N VAL A 213 21.14 -7.61 24.75
CA VAL A 213 22.46 -7.25 24.23
C VAL A 213 23.48 -7.67 25.27
N THR A 214 24.26 -8.69 25.00
CA THR A 214 25.43 -9.07 25.82
C THR A 214 26.58 -8.15 25.43
N PRO A 215 27.18 -7.40 26.37
CA PRO A 215 28.36 -6.59 26.04
C PRO A 215 29.53 -7.48 25.65
N VAL A 216 30.16 -7.19 24.53
CA VAL A 216 31.46 -7.81 24.16
C VAL A 216 32.51 -7.21 25.05
N ALA A 217 33.15 -8.07 25.87
CA ALA A 217 34.29 -7.70 26.70
C ALA A 217 35.48 -7.36 25.80
N SER A 218 36.01 -6.15 25.93
CA SER A 218 37.25 -5.70 25.34
C SER A 218 38.41 -6.46 26.03
N LYS A 219 39.26 -7.07 25.23
CA LYS A 219 40.63 -7.44 25.59
C LYS A 219 41.61 -6.63 24.78
#